data_b6edef6a1955977d767ca0cd38c39f08
#
_entry.id   b6edef6a1955977d767ca0cd38c39f08
#
_cell.length_a   1.000
_cell.length_b   1.000
_cell.length_c   1.000
_cell.angle_alpha   90.00
_cell.angle_beta   90.00
_cell.angle_gamma   90.00
#
_symmetry.space_group_name_H-M   'P 1'
#
loop_
_entity.id
_entity.type
_entity.pdbx_description
1 polymer ?
#
loop_
_entity_poly.entity_id
_entity_poly.type
_entity_poly.pdbx_seq_one_letter_code
_entity_poly.pdbx_strand_id
1 'polypeptide(L)'
;MKTIKKRLPLPLIAGLSSLLLSTSLQAGNDNPQKMHSLFEDHCASCHGSDHGGYLAPALNADTLNGRSPTALRTIIMAGSFDTLMPPFYGRLSDDQIRGLVQHLQSTPKLPNPAWTIDDMKASLKVYIKDESTLPTKPTYAIDTMDDVIGVAARGKYGRGAGSKAVFINSKTHQQIGEVATGTAAHIIDYNPANPRWAYVKTDTAEIFKVDLYSMQAVRSIKTGYNGPGMGVSRDGKYLMAGSFVPHNAVILDADTLEPLKTFELEGIDPDGKQVSSDSGMIIGTPFDDIFAIALENAGQVWVIDLKDDFPVTRITDVGHHLHDAFLTHGGRKLMIASYDDSIVAAIDLKDRKIIKKLEAGCVPHVGGGSAVVVDGRTLGFGTNFGDCDKTVVSVWDLDKMEVVKQVPVAGGTESPAAHANAPYVAVDIISKDRRARTIQLIDKHTLEVVKTLDVGGHAYFPEYSADGKFLYVSAGYSGDEVVVYDATTLAKVASINMESPAGIFSHGRVRYMTRGLSPDEMNGAQ
;
A
#
# COMPACT_ATOMS: atom_id res chain seq x y z
N MET A 1 -92.47 27.27 48.54
CA MET A 1 -91.58 27.43 47.38
C MET A 1 -90.18 27.68 47.88
N LYS A 2 -89.39 26.64 48.10
CA LYS A 2 -87.95 26.70 48.23
C LYS A 2 -87.49 25.24 48.25
N THR A 3 -86.89 24.83 47.19
CA THR A 3 -86.41 23.46 46.96
C THR A 3 -85.06 23.24 47.62
N ILE A 4 -85.01 22.29 48.53
CA ILE A 4 -83.71 21.86 49.19
C ILE A 4 -83.12 20.70 48.40
N LYS A 5 -81.94 20.91 47.84
CA LYS A 5 -81.17 19.85 47.21
C LYS A 5 -80.35 19.07 48.26
N LYS A 6 -80.66 17.80 48.41
CA LYS A 6 -79.84 16.87 49.21
C LYS A 6 -78.55 16.50 48.45
N ARG A 7 -77.41 16.65 49.12
CA ARG A 7 -76.08 16.15 48.66
C ARG A 7 -75.95 14.66 49.07
N LEU A 8 -75.63 13.80 48.14
CA LEU A 8 -75.13 12.45 48.38
C LEU A 8 -73.60 12.45 48.43
N PRO A 9 -72.96 11.57 49.26
CA PRO A 9 -71.54 11.52 49.33
C PRO A 9 -70.97 10.64 48.18
N LEU A 10 -69.84 11.11 47.60
CA LEU A 10 -69.01 10.35 46.62
C LEU A 10 -68.23 9.27 47.33
N PRO A 11 -68.03 8.06 46.69
CA PRO A 11 -67.08 7.08 47.14
C PRO A 11 -65.70 7.45 46.69
N LEU A 12 -64.68 7.22 47.57
CA LEU A 12 -63.27 7.25 47.28
C LEU A 12 -62.94 6.15 46.28
N ILE A 13 -62.48 6.53 45.08
CA ILE A 13 -61.85 5.58 44.18
C ILE A 13 -60.34 5.77 44.36
N ALA A 14 -59.70 4.73 44.87
CA ALA A 14 -58.23 4.61 44.94
C ALA A 14 -57.68 4.57 43.53
N GLY A 15 -56.96 5.63 43.15
CA GLY A 15 -56.24 5.68 41.87
C GLY A 15 -55.07 4.72 41.85
N LEU A 16 -55.14 3.63 41.09
CA LEU A 16 -53.97 2.91 40.59
C LEU A 16 -53.29 3.80 39.55
N SER A 17 -52.21 4.43 39.95
CA SER A 17 -51.29 5.05 39.00
C SER A 17 -50.54 3.93 38.24
N SER A 18 -51.04 3.56 37.07
CA SER A 18 -50.28 2.83 36.08
C SER A 18 -49.11 3.70 35.59
N LEU A 19 -47.92 3.45 36.13
CA LEU A 19 -46.67 3.85 35.47
C LEU A 19 -46.62 3.11 34.13
N LEU A 20 -47.03 3.81 33.08
CA LEU A 20 -46.61 3.43 31.73
C LEU A 20 -45.11 3.71 31.65
N LEU A 21 -44.31 2.67 31.91
CA LEU A 21 -42.94 2.63 31.39
C LEU A 21 -43.06 2.71 29.87
N SER A 22 -42.88 3.90 29.34
CA SER A 22 -42.51 4.05 27.94
C SER A 22 -41.08 3.48 27.78
N THR A 23 -41.01 2.18 27.60
CA THR A 23 -39.82 1.57 26.99
C THR A 23 -39.76 2.09 25.58
N SER A 24 -39.01 3.18 25.40
CA SER A 24 -38.55 3.56 24.09
C SER A 24 -37.76 2.38 23.55
N LEU A 25 -38.35 1.66 22.60
CA LEU A 25 -37.61 0.75 21.72
C LEU A 25 -36.62 1.57 20.90
N GLN A 26 -35.54 1.93 21.52
CA GLN A 26 -34.32 2.43 20.87
C GLN A 26 -33.28 1.30 20.92
N ALA A 27 -33.74 0.13 20.52
CA ALA A 27 -32.91 -1.05 20.45
C ALA A 27 -32.60 -1.34 18.99
N GLY A 28 -31.40 -1.02 18.56
CA GLY A 28 -30.97 -1.63 17.32
C GLY A 28 -29.59 -1.27 16.81
N ASN A 29 -29.08 -0.07 17.01
CA ASN A 29 -27.84 0.34 16.37
C ASN A 29 -26.70 0.81 17.30
N ASP A 30 -26.96 0.96 18.59
CA ASP A 30 -25.97 1.46 19.57
C ASP A 30 -25.20 0.34 20.28
N ASN A 31 -25.14 -0.86 19.70
CA ASN A 31 -24.30 -1.92 20.24
C ASN A 31 -22.83 -1.66 19.85
N PRO A 32 -21.93 -1.34 20.82
CA PRO A 32 -20.53 -1.05 20.54
C PRO A 32 -19.81 -2.18 19.77
N GLN A 33 -20.13 -3.43 20.07
CA GLN A 33 -19.55 -4.58 19.36
C GLN A 33 -19.97 -4.64 17.89
N LYS A 34 -21.25 -4.31 17.60
CA LYS A 34 -21.73 -4.25 16.22
C LYS A 34 -21.07 -3.11 15.44
N MET A 35 -20.86 -1.96 16.08
CA MET A 35 -20.17 -0.84 15.46
C MET A 35 -18.69 -1.13 15.24
N HIS A 36 -18.04 -1.79 16.20
CA HIS A 36 -16.68 -2.26 16.03
C HIS A 36 -16.57 -3.25 14.86
N SER A 37 -17.46 -4.25 14.75
CA SER A 37 -17.46 -5.15 13.59
C SER A 37 -17.68 -4.42 12.28
N LEU A 38 -18.59 -3.43 12.23
CA LEU A 38 -18.77 -2.60 11.02
C LEU A 38 -17.52 -1.79 10.68
N PHE A 39 -16.81 -1.29 11.69
CA PHE A 39 -15.53 -0.61 11.49
C PHE A 39 -14.49 -1.56 10.93
N GLU A 40 -14.33 -2.75 11.52
CA GLU A 40 -13.41 -3.79 11.02
C GLU A 40 -13.73 -4.19 9.57
N ASP A 41 -15.00 -4.42 9.27
CA ASP A 41 -15.44 -4.87 7.95
C ASP A 41 -15.25 -3.82 6.85
N HIS A 42 -15.28 -2.53 7.20
CA HIS A 42 -15.43 -1.46 6.22
C HIS A 42 -14.40 -0.33 6.30
N CYS A 43 -13.71 -0.18 7.40
CA CYS A 43 -12.89 1.00 7.67
C CYS A 43 -11.44 0.64 8.07
N ALA A 44 -11.27 -0.42 8.86
CA ALA A 44 -10.00 -0.78 9.49
C ALA A 44 -8.88 -1.04 8.48
N SER A 45 -9.19 -1.60 7.31
CA SER A 45 -8.19 -1.85 6.26
C SER A 45 -7.45 -0.59 5.78
N CYS A 46 -8.08 0.58 5.95
CA CYS A 46 -7.48 1.87 5.60
C CYS A 46 -7.13 2.71 6.84
N HIS A 47 -7.94 2.61 7.91
CA HIS A 47 -7.80 3.47 9.08
C HIS A 47 -7.16 2.79 10.30
N GLY A 48 -6.68 1.54 10.14
CA GLY A 48 -6.09 0.73 11.21
C GLY A 48 -7.12 0.12 12.16
N SER A 49 -6.96 -1.17 12.48
CA SER A 49 -7.85 -1.87 13.44
C SER A 49 -7.75 -1.32 14.86
N ASP A 50 -6.63 -0.65 15.18
CA ASP A 50 -6.41 0.05 16.45
C ASP A 50 -6.96 1.49 16.46
N HIS A 51 -7.64 1.92 15.39
CA HIS A 51 -8.08 3.30 15.16
C HIS A 51 -6.93 4.33 15.08
N GLY A 52 -5.69 3.87 14.92
CA GLY A 52 -4.48 4.69 14.93
C GLY A 52 -4.11 5.31 13.59
N GLY A 53 -4.82 4.96 12.51
CA GLY A 53 -4.49 5.34 11.13
C GLY A 53 -3.62 4.28 10.44
N TYR A 54 -3.61 4.33 9.09
CA TYR A 54 -2.79 3.48 8.24
C TYR A 54 -2.66 4.14 6.85
N LEU A 55 -3.32 3.60 5.81
CA LEU A 55 -3.44 4.26 4.49
C LEU A 55 -4.28 5.54 4.53
N ALA A 56 -4.98 5.77 5.62
CA ALA A 56 -5.87 6.88 5.85
C ALA A 56 -5.73 7.38 7.30
N PRO A 57 -6.15 8.61 7.60
CA PRO A 57 -5.97 9.20 8.93
C PRO A 57 -6.55 8.36 10.06
N ALA A 58 -5.98 8.51 11.26
CA ALA A 58 -6.50 7.94 12.49
C ALA A 58 -7.97 8.33 12.72
N LEU A 59 -8.78 7.39 13.16
CA LEU A 59 -10.21 7.57 13.47
C LEU A 59 -10.50 7.21 14.93
N ASN A 60 -10.03 8.03 15.85
CA ASN A 60 -10.24 7.85 17.29
C ASN A 60 -10.71 9.16 17.94
N ALA A 61 -11.11 9.07 19.21
CA ALA A 61 -11.66 10.18 19.97
C ALA A 61 -10.74 11.42 19.95
N ASP A 62 -9.45 11.24 20.04
CA ASP A 62 -8.47 12.34 20.10
C ASP A 62 -8.37 13.07 18.75
N THR A 63 -8.25 12.32 17.65
CA THR A 63 -8.09 12.87 16.30
C THR A 63 -9.39 13.45 15.73
N LEU A 64 -10.53 12.98 16.22
CA LEU A 64 -11.85 13.46 15.80
C LEU A 64 -12.46 14.50 16.75
N ASN A 65 -11.71 14.87 17.79
CA ASN A 65 -12.13 15.91 18.74
C ASN A 65 -12.41 17.23 18.02
N GLY A 66 -13.56 17.82 18.30
CA GLY A 66 -14.01 19.07 17.68
C GLY A 66 -14.62 18.93 16.27
N ARG A 67 -14.60 17.74 15.66
CA ARG A 67 -15.33 17.53 14.39
C ARG A 67 -16.81 17.27 14.65
N SER A 68 -17.69 17.96 13.89
CA SER A 68 -19.13 17.77 14.07
C SER A 68 -19.58 16.39 13.57
N PRO A 69 -20.50 15.71 14.28
CA PRO A 69 -21.09 14.45 13.82
C PRO A 69 -21.68 14.54 12.41
N THR A 70 -22.26 15.67 12.06
CA THR A 70 -22.84 15.92 10.74
C THR A 70 -21.75 15.93 9.66
N ALA A 71 -20.61 16.58 9.91
CA ALA A 71 -19.49 16.59 8.95
C ALA A 71 -18.92 15.19 8.74
N LEU A 72 -18.69 14.44 9.82
CA LEU A 72 -18.22 13.05 9.74
C LEU A 72 -19.20 12.16 8.99
N ARG A 73 -20.49 12.27 9.30
CA ARG A 73 -21.55 11.55 8.59
C ARG A 73 -21.53 11.86 7.09
N THR A 74 -21.41 13.13 6.73
CA THR A 74 -21.34 13.55 5.32
C THR A 74 -20.13 12.93 4.60
N ILE A 75 -18.95 12.95 5.24
CA ILE A 75 -17.74 12.33 4.68
C ILE A 75 -17.94 10.83 4.49
N ILE A 76 -18.50 10.12 5.47
CA ILE A 76 -18.75 8.69 5.35
C ILE A 76 -19.77 8.41 4.24
N MET A 77 -20.85 9.19 4.14
CA MET A 77 -21.88 9.01 3.10
C MET A 77 -21.35 9.28 1.70
N ALA A 78 -20.71 10.42 1.51
CA ALA A 78 -20.29 10.90 0.20
C ALA A 78 -18.92 10.35 -0.24
N GLY A 79 -18.16 9.80 0.69
CA GLY A 79 -16.72 9.59 0.50
C GLY A 79 -15.96 10.91 0.62
N SER A 80 -14.66 10.83 0.48
CA SER A 80 -13.84 12.02 0.32
C SER A 80 -13.42 12.08 -1.14
N PHE A 81 -13.94 13.10 -1.83
CA PHE A 81 -13.68 13.27 -3.25
C PHE A 81 -12.16 13.34 -3.51
N ASP A 82 -11.69 12.58 -4.50
CA ASP A 82 -10.26 12.46 -4.87
C ASP A 82 -9.34 11.86 -3.81
N THR A 83 -9.89 11.09 -2.88
CA THR A 83 -9.12 10.23 -1.98
C THR A 83 -9.57 8.78 -2.12
N LEU A 84 -8.85 7.87 -1.48
CA LEU A 84 -9.24 6.46 -1.41
C LEU A 84 -10.48 6.20 -0.55
N MET A 85 -11.05 7.24 0.11
CA MET A 85 -12.24 7.14 0.93
C MET A 85 -13.50 7.06 0.06
N PRO A 86 -14.08 5.87 -0.14
CA PRO A 86 -15.21 5.72 -1.03
C PRO A 86 -16.53 6.14 -0.37
N PRO A 87 -17.59 6.44 -1.15
CA PRO A 87 -18.91 6.71 -0.61
C PRO A 87 -19.55 5.44 -0.02
N PHE A 88 -20.18 5.60 1.13
CA PHE A 88 -20.95 4.54 1.80
C PHE A 88 -22.45 4.69 1.66
N TYR A 89 -22.91 5.74 1.00
CA TYR A 89 -24.32 5.90 0.66
C TYR A 89 -24.87 4.69 -0.10
N GLY A 90 -25.99 4.15 0.34
CA GLY A 90 -26.59 2.96 -0.23
C GLY A 90 -25.90 1.62 0.14
N ARG A 91 -24.80 1.65 0.90
CA ARG A 91 -24.08 0.45 1.42
C ARG A 91 -24.31 0.25 2.90
N LEU A 92 -24.26 1.33 3.65
CA LEU A 92 -24.61 1.38 5.05
C LEU A 92 -25.90 2.18 5.21
N SER A 93 -26.75 1.74 6.12
CA SER A 93 -27.94 2.51 6.48
C SER A 93 -27.54 3.78 7.24
N ASP A 94 -28.44 4.75 7.23
CA ASP A 94 -28.29 6.00 7.99
C ASP A 94 -28.01 5.76 9.48
N ASP A 95 -28.66 4.75 10.06
CA ASP A 95 -28.46 4.35 11.46
C ASP A 95 -27.07 3.74 11.69
N GLN A 96 -26.59 2.90 10.76
CA GLN A 96 -25.25 2.36 10.83
C GLN A 96 -24.19 3.46 10.74
N ILE A 97 -24.37 4.42 9.86
CA ILE A 97 -23.43 5.55 9.72
C ILE A 97 -23.47 6.43 10.98
N ARG A 98 -24.64 6.70 11.55
CA ARG A 98 -24.73 7.43 12.83
C ARG A 98 -24.05 6.70 13.97
N GLY A 99 -24.31 5.40 14.10
CA GLY A 99 -23.66 4.57 15.11
C GLY A 99 -22.14 4.51 14.94
N LEU A 100 -21.64 4.40 13.71
CA LEU A 100 -20.20 4.47 13.42
C LEU A 100 -19.61 5.82 13.83
N VAL A 101 -20.24 6.94 13.52
CA VAL A 101 -19.74 8.27 13.93
C VAL A 101 -19.63 8.37 15.45
N GLN A 102 -20.64 7.92 16.20
CA GLN A 102 -20.62 7.89 17.66
C GLN A 102 -19.50 6.98 18.17
N HIS A 103 -19.37 5.78 17.60
CA HIS A 103 -18.31 4.83 17.93
C HIS A 103 -16.92 5.47 17.74
N LEU A 104 -16.65 6.04 16.59
CA LEU A 104 -15.36 6.64 16.26
C LEU A 104 -15.02 7.83 17.18
N GLN A 105 -15.99 8.68 17.50
CA GLN A 105 -15.78 9.83 18.40
C GLN A 105 -15.64 9.44 19.87
N SER A 106 -16.05 8.23 20.26
CA SER A 106 -15.96 7.73 21.64
C SER A 106 -14.86 6.69 21.86
N THR A 107 -14.32 6.13 20.79
CA THR A 107 -13.30 5.08 20.89
C THR A 107 -11.91 5.71 21.00
N PRO A 108 -11.15 5.45 22.08
CA PRO A 108 -9.75 5.86 22.16
C PRO A 108 -8.91 5.05 21.16
N LYS A 109 -7.67 5.49 20.89
CA LYS A 109 -6.69 4.62 20.22
C LYS A 109 -6.54 3.35 21.07
N LEU A 110 -6.76 2.19 20.46
CA LEU A 110 -6.64 0.91 21.14
C LEU A 110 -5.17 0.51 21.30
N PRO A 111 -4.81 -0.23 22.35
CA PRO A 111 -3.51 -0.87 22.41
C PRO A 111 -3.33 -1.79 21.20
N ASN A 112 -2.13 -1.84 20.64
CA ASN A 112 -1.85 -2.78 19.57
C ASN A 112 -2.06 -4.21 20.07
N PRO A 113 -2.93 -5.01 19.42
CA PRO A 113 -3.10 -6.41 19.79
C PRO A 113 -1.80 -7.16 19.48
N ALA A 114 -1.48 -8.15 20.31
CA ALA A 114 -0.35 -9.02 20.05
C ALA A 114 -0.63 -9.93 18.84
N TRP A 115 0.42 -10.25 18.10
CA TRP A 115 0.42 -11.26 17.04
C TRP A 115 1.77 -11.97 17.10
N THR A 116 1.77 -13.13 17.75
CA THR A 116 2.99 -13.88 18.07
C THR A 116 3.41 -14.81 16.92
N ILE A 117 4.59 -15.41 17.02
CA ILE A 117 5.01 -16.48 16.10
C ILE A 117 4.01 -17.65 16.12
N ASP A 118 3.46 -17.99 17.28
CA ASP A 118 2.49 -19.07 17.37
C ASP A 118 1.16 -18.72 16.69
N ASP A 119 0.72 -17.45 16.77
CA ASP A 119 -0.45 -16.97 16.01
C ASP A 119 -0.16 -17.02 14.50
N MET A 120 1.04 -16.62 14.08
CA MET A 120 1.46 -16.73 12.67
C MET A 120 1.41 -18.19 12.21
N LYS A 121 2.03 -19.12 12.94
CA LYS A 121 2.01 -20.55 12.63
C LYS A 121 0.60 -21.12 12.59
N ALA A 122 -0.26 -20.71 13.52
CA ALA A 122 -1.67 -21.14 13.55
C ALA A 122 -2.45 -20.63 12.33
N SER A 123 -2.04 -19.52 11.73
CA SER A 123 -2.66 -18.94 10.54
C SER A 123 -2.19 -19.55 9.22
N LEU A 124 -1.11 -20.35 9.26
CA LEU A 124 -0.53 -20.97 8.05
C LEU A 124 -1.52 -21.92 7.39
N LYS A 125 -1.82 -21.65 6.15
CA LYS A 125 -2.66 -22.50 5.29
C LYS A 125 -1.79 -23.13 4.20
N VAL A 126 -1.93 -24.41 3.99
CA VAL A 126 -1.28 -25.18 2.92
C VAL A 126 -2.36 -25.64 1.95
N TYR A 127 -2.42 -25.00 0.77
CA TYR A 127 -3.41 -25.34 -0.26
C TYR A 127 -2.94 -26.52 -1.11
N ILE A 128 -1.64 -26.59 -1.38
CA ILE A 128 -1.00 -27.69 -2.14
C ILE A 128 0.02 -28.36 -1.23
N LYS A 129 -0.32 -29.57 -0.78
CA LYS A 129 0.51 -30.32 0.18
C LYS A 129 1.76 -30.92 -0.47
N ASP A 130 1.64 -31.35 -1.72
CA ASP A 130 2.72 -31.95 -2.49
C ASP A 130 3.02 -31.08 -3.71
N GLU A 131 4.01 -30.21 -3.59
CA GLU A 131 4.41 -29.29 -4.65
C GLU A 131 5.03 -30.01 -5.87
N SER A 132 5.39 -31.32 -5.74
CA SER A 132 5.86 -32.12 -6.89
C SER A 132 4.74 -32.40 -7.90
N THR A 133 3.48 -32.24 -7.52
CA THR A 133 2.31 -32.38 -8.40
C THR A 133 2.08 -31.17 -9.30
N LEU A 134 2.74 -30.04 -9.00
CA LEU A 134 2.66 -28.84 -9.78
C LEU A 134 3.33 -28.99 -11.13
N PRO A 135 2.88 -28.27 -12.17
CA PRO A 135 3.47 -28.34 -13.50
C PRO A 135 4.94 -27.90 -13.48
N THR A 136 5.77 -28.53 -14.30
CA THR A 136 7.20 -28.20 -14.42
C THR A 136 7.48 -27.04 -15.38
N LYS A 137 6.45 -26.54 -16.06
CA LYS A 137 6.49 -25.39 -16.98
C LYS A 137 5.14 -24.66 -16.94
N PRO A 138 5.07 -23.41 -17.39
CA PRO A 138 3.81 -22.66 -17.47
C PRO A 138 2.72 -23.45 -18.24
N THR A 139 1.49 -23.41 -17.71
CA THR A 139 0.32 -24.05 -18.33
C THR A 139 -0.35 -23.17 -19.41
N TYR A 140 0.20 -22.00 -19.65
CA TYR A 140 -0.23 -21.01 -20.62
C TYR A 140 0.96 -20.62 -21.52
N ALA A 141 0.66 -19.97 -22.66
CA ALA A 141 1.69 -19.54 -23.60
C ALA A 141 2.41 -18.28 -23.08
N ILE A 142 3.71 -18.40 -22.87
CA ILE A 142 4.60 -17.30 -22.52
C ILE A 142 6.04 -17.69 -22.92
N ASP A 143 6.79 -16.74 -23.45
CA ASP A 143 8.16 -17.00 -23.89
C ASP A 143 9.16 -16.95 -22.71
N THR A 144 8.98 -15.99 -21.84
CA THR A 144 9.77 -15.81 -20.62
C THR A 144 8.89 -15.33 -19.47
N MET A 145 9.25 -15.70 -18.24
CA MET A 145 8.54 -15.21 -17.05
C MET A 145 8.73 -13.70 -16.85
N ASP A 146 9.76 -13.10 -17.44
CA ASP A 146 9.96 -11.65 -17.38
C ASP A 146 8.84 -10.86 -18.08
N ASP A 147 8.09 -11.50 -18.98
CA ASP A 147 6.90 -10.92 -19.61
C ASP A 147 5.64 -10.94 -18.74
N VAL A 148 5.70 -11.45 -17.53
CA VAL A 148 4.58 -11.41 -16.58
C VAL A 148 4.46 -10.04 -15.96
N ILE A 149 3.26 -9.48 -16.01
CA ILE A 149 2.83 -8.29 -15.25
C ILE A 149 1.83 -8.74 -14.20
N GLY A 150 2.13 -8.54 -12.93
CA GLY A 150 1.19 -8.75 -11.85
C GLY A 150 0.42 -7.46 -11.54
N VAL A 151 -0.87 -7.57 -11.31
CA VAL A 151 -1.73 -6.44 -10.92
C VAL A 151 -2.45 -6.77 -9.62
N ALA A 152 -2.31 -5.92 -8.63
CA ALA A 152 -3.09 -5.97 -7.41
C ALA A 152 -4.50 -5.42 -7.68
N ALA A 153 -5.44 -6.29 -8.04
CA ALA A 153 -6.84 -5.93 -8.22
C ALA A 153 -7.54 -5.98 -6.86
N ARG A 154 -7.86 -4.82 -6.29
CA ARG A 154 -8.33 -4.68 -4.89
C ARG A 154 -9.79 -5.09 -4.70
N GLY A 155 -10.46 -5.51 -5.78
CA GLY A 155 -11.84 -5.93 -5.77
C GLY A 155 -12.81 -4.76 -5.66
N LYS A 156 -14.08 -5.10 -5.52
CA LYS A 156 -15.17 -4.14 -5.62
C LYS A 156 -14.98 -2.95 -4.68
N TYR A 157 -14.87 -1.79 -5.28
CA TYR A 157 -14.63 -0.51 -4.60
C TYR A 157 -13.30 -0.42 -3.83
N GLY A 158 -12.29 -1.20 -4.22
CA GLY A 158 -10.99 -1.20 -3.55
C GLY A 158 -10.96 -1.79 -2.14
N ARG A 159 -11.94 -2.67 -1.79
CA ARG A 159 -12.19 -3.10 -0.41
C ARG A 159 -11.97 -4.57 -0.10
N GLY A 160 -11.32 -5.25 -0.97
CA GLY A 160 -11.00 -6.65 -0.76
C GLY A 160 -12.07 -7.65 -1.16
N ALA A 161 -13.35 -7.32 -1.16
CA ALA A 161 -14.38 -8.22 -1.68
C ALA A 161 -14.14 -8.49 -3.18
N GLY A 162 -13.80 -9.73 -3.51
CA GLY A 162 -13.39 -10.12 -4.86
C GLY A 162 -11.95 -9.73 -5.21
N SER A 163 -11.13 -9.34 -4.22
CA SER A 163 -9.72 -9.00 -4.44
C SER A 163 -8.90 -10.19 -4.91
N LYS A 164 -7.96 -9.92 -5.79
CA LYS A 164 -7.09 -10.92 -6.40
C LYS A 164 -5.80 -10.30 -6.93
N ALA A 165 -4.76 -11.11 -7.04
CA ALA A 165 -3.64 -10.82 -7.90
C ALA A 165 -3.98 -11.33 -9.30
N VAL A 166 -3.91 -10.47 -10.30
CA VAL A 166 -4.16 -10.78 -11.71
C VAL A 166 -2.83 -10.75 -12.45
N PHE A 167 -2.58 -11.74 -13.28
CA PHE A 167 -1.35 -11.84 -14.06
C PHE A 167 -1.63 -11.71 -15.56
N ILE A 168 -0.82 -10.92 -16.24
CA ILE A 168 -0.97 -10.53 -17.64
C ILE A 168 0.32 -10.89 -18.38
N ASN A 169 0.21 -11.38 -19.60
CA ASN A 169 1.33 -11.50 -20.52
C ASN A 169 1.56 -10.15 -21.22
N SER A 170 2.72 -9.53 -21.00
CA SER A 170 3.02 -8.19 -21.53
C SER A 170 3.22 -8.12 -23.04
N LYS A 171 3.38 -9.25 -23.72
CA LYS A 171 3.47 -9.29 -25.20
C LYS A 171 2.10 -9.34 -25.87
N THR A 172 1.15 -10.04 -25.25
CA THR A 172 -0.20 -10.23 -25.81
C THR A 172 -1.25 -9.35 -25.16
N HIS A 173 -0.92 -8.72 -24.02
CA HIS A 173 -1.83 -7.94 -23.18
C HIS A 173 -3.04 -8.74 -22.67
N GLN A 174 -2.91 -10.06 -22.62
CA GLN A 174 -3.98 -10.95 -22.17
C GLN A 174 -3.75 -11.39 -20.73
N GLN A 175 -4.81 -11.49 -19.96
CA GLN A 175 -4.78 -12.12 -18.65
C GLN A 175 -4.42 -13.60 -18.82
N ILE A 176 -3.42 -14.08 -18.09
CA ILE A 176 -2.93 -15.45 -18.10
C ILE A 176 -3.30 -16.23 -16.83
N GLY A 177 -3.77 -15.55 -15.81
CA GLY A 177 -4.25 -16.17 -14.58
C GLY A 177 -4.59 -15.16 -13.49
N GLU A 178 -5.15 -15.68 -12.40
CA GLU A 178 -5.47 -14.88 -11.22
C GLU A 178 -5.46 -15.75 -9.96
N VAL A 179 -5.16 -15.12 -8.82
CA VAL A 179 -5.19 -15.74 -7.50
C VAL A 179 -6.03 -14.89 -6.57
N ALA A 180 -7.12 -15.45 -6.05
CA ALA A 180 -7.97 -14.77 -5.07
C ALA A 180 -7.22 -14.57 -3.75
N THR A 181 -7.30 -13.37 -3.20
CA THR A 181 -6.66 -13.01 -1.92
C THR A 181 -7.66 -12.82 -0.79
N GLY A 182 -8.96 -12.67 -1.13
CA GLY A 182 -10.03 -12.49 -0.14
C GLY A 182 -10.07 -11.09 0.50
N THR A 183 -8.90 -10.48 0.67
CA THR A 183 -8.73 -9.12 1.19
C THR A 183 -7.85 -8.33 0.23
N ALA A 184 -7.86 -7.00 0.32
CA ALA A 184 -7.24 -6.13 -0.67
C ALA A 184 -5.76 -6.47 -0.92
N ALA A 185 -5.44 -7.00 -2.10
CA ALA A 185 -4.07 -7.21 -2.55
C ALA A 185 -3.35 -5.86 -2.64
N HIS A 186 -2.09 -5.80 -2.20
CA HIS A 186 -1.33 -4.56 -2.14
C HIS A 186 -0.02 -4.65 -2.92
N ILE A 187 0.86 -5.58 -2.54
CA ILE A 187 2.18 -5.76 -3.16
C ILE A 187 2.24 -7.14 -3.79
N ILE A 188 2.87 -7.21 -4.95
CA ILE A 188 3.31 -8.45 -5.58
C ILE A 188 4.82 -8.38 -5.75
N ASP A 189 5.54 -9.28 -5.09
CA ASP A 189 6.99 -9.42 -5.22
C ASP A 189 7.33 -10.79 -5.79
N TYR A 190 8.49 -10.91 -6.39
CA TYR A 190 8.90 -12.11 -7.12
C TYR A 190 10.22 -12.66 -6.56
N ASN A 191 10.33 -13.99 -6.55
CA ASN A 191 11.56 -14.61 -6.11
C ASN A 191 12.70 -14.34 -7.12
N PRO A 192 13.76 -13.61 -6.74
CA PRO A 192 14.82 -13.25 -7.69
C PRO A 192 15.64 -14.44 -8.15
N ALA A 193 15.75 -15.50 -7.34
CA ALA A 193 16.51 -16.70 -7.68
C ALA A 193 15.68 -17.74 -8.46
N ASN A 194 14.34 -17.72 -8.30
CA ASN A 194 13.45 -18.65 -8.98
C ASN A 194 12.22 -17.94 -9.56
N PRO A 195 12.20 -17.67 -10.87
CA PRO A 195 11.14 -16.88 -11.53
C PRO A 195 9.76 -17.53 -11.49
N ARG A 196 9.65 -18.75 -10.99
CA ARG A 196 8.38 -19.46 -10.81
C ARG A 196 7.53 -18.87 -9.70
N TRP A 197 8.16 -18.32 -8.64
CA TRP A 197 7.47 -17.97 -7.41
C TRP A 197 7.20 -16.49 -7.30
N ALA A 198 5.96 -16.14 -6.98
CA ALA A 198 5.56 -14.82 -6.56
C ALA A 198 4.99 -14.84 -5.14
N TYR A 199 5.04 -13.69 -4.49
CA TYR A 199 4.45 -13.47 -3.18
C TYR A 199 3.50 -12.28 -3.27
N VAL A 200 2.27 -12.49 -2.82
CA VAL A 200 1.24 -11.45 -2.81
C VAL A 200 0.91 -11.11 -1.38
N LYS A 201 1.13 -9.87 -0.97
CA LYS A 201 0.74 -9.40 0.36
C LYS A 201 -0.49 -8.52 0.27
N THR A 202 -1.38 -8.68 1.25
CA THR A 202 -2.61 -7.93 1.38
C THR A 202 -2.48 -6.84 2.44
N ASP A 203 -3.38 -5.85 2.42
CA ASP A 203 -3.46 -4.81 3.45
C ASP A 203 -3.67 -5.39 4.86
N THR A 204 -4.31 -6.55 4.96
CA THR A 204 -4.53 -7.27 6.23
C THR A 204 -3.38 -8.17 6.64
N ALA A 205 -2.18 -7.91 6.09
CA ALA A 205 -0.93 -8.62 6.39
C ALA A 205 -0.96 -10.14 6.11
N GLU A 206 -1.84 -10.64 5.23
CA GLU A 206 -1.78 -12.01 4.73
C GLU A 206 -0.88 -12.07 3.50
N ILE A 207 0.01 -13.07 3.45
CA ILE A 207 0.96 -13.31 2.37
C ILE A 207 0.60 -14.63 1.71
N PHE A 208 0.49 -14.62 0.39
CA PHE A 208 0.27 -15.80 -0.43
C PHE A 208 1.56 -16.13 -1.21
N LYS A 209 2.05 -17.38 -1.12
CA LYS A 209 3.02 -17.93 -2.06
C LYS A 209 2.25 -18.43 -3.27
N VAL A 210 2.62 -17.95 -4.44
CA VAL A 210 1.92 -18.23 -5.72
C VAL A 210 2.87 -18.97 -6.67
N ASP A 211 2.40 -20.09 -7.21
CA ASP A 211 3.03 -20.77 -8.34
C ASP A 211 2.59 -20.11 -9.64
N LEU A 212 3.48 -19.35 -10.26
CA LEU A 212 3.21 -18.68 -11.53
C LEU A 212 3.04 -19.66 -12.70
N TYR A 213 3.51 -20.91 -12.61
CA TYR A 213 3.34 -21.88 -13.70
C TYR A 213 1.89 -22.39 -13.79
N SER A 214 1.22 -22.54 -12.65
CA SER A 214 -0.18 -22.98 -12.58
C SER A 214 -1.16 -21.88 -12.21
N MET A 215 -0.68 -20.67 -11.83
CA MET A 215 -1.47 -19.56 -11.31
C MET A 215 -2.31 -19.96 -10.09
N GLN A 216 -1.68 -20.67 -9.14
CA GLN A 216 -2.33 -21.14 -7.93
C GLN A 216 -1.61 -20.64 -6.68
N ALA A 217 -2.38 -20.29 -5.65
CA ALA A 217 -1.81 -20.13 -4.31
C ALA A 217 -1.39 -21.51 -3.77
N VAL A 218 -0.17 -21.60 -3.28
CA VAL A 218 0.39 -22.83 -2.69
C VAL A 218 0.22 -22.82 -1.18
N ARG A 219 0.51 -21.66 -0.57
CA ARG A 219 0.42 -21.43 0.88
C ARG A 219 -0.02 -20.00 1.16
N SER A 220 -0.55 -19.75 2.34
CA SER A 220 -0.65 -18.39 2.88
C SER A 220 -0.38 -18.37 4.37
N ILE A 221 0.07 -17.22 4.86
CA ILE A 221 0.30 -16.95 6.28
C ILE A 221 -0.11 -15.51 6.60
N LYS A 222 -0.63 -15.27 7.79
CA LYS A 222 -0.94 -13.93 8.30
C LYS A 222 0.16 -13.48 9.27
N THR A 223 0.79 -12.33 9.00
CA THR A 223 1.94 -11.82 9.77
C THR A 223 1.61 -10.72 10.77
N GLY A 224 0.35 -10.27 10.78
CA GLY A 224 -0.17 -9.20 11.64
C GLY A 224 -1.62 -8.92 11.30
N TYR A 225 -2.12 -7.76 11.70
CA TYR A 225 -3.48 -7.33 11.36
C TYR A 225 -3.51 -6.45 10.12
N ASN A 226 -2.50 -5.61 9.92
CA ASN A 226 -2.33 -4.76 8.75
C ASN A 226 -0.85 -4.44 8.54
N GLY A 227 -0.48 -4.01 7.34
CA GLY A 227 0.87 -3.59 6.96
C GLY A 227 1.27 -4.10 5.58
N PRO A 228 1.66 -3.23 4.65
CA PRO A 228 1.93 -3.61 3.26
C PRO A 228 3.36 -4.08 3.03
N GLY A 229 4.34 -3.61 3.81
CA GLY A 229 5.77 -3.81 3.54
C GLY A 229 6.15 -5.29 3.44
N MET A 230 6.84 -5.66 2.35
CA MET A 230 7.36 -7.00 2.11
C MET A 230 8.56 -6.91 1.16
N GLY A 231 9.51 -7.83 1.31
CA GLY A 231 10.62 -8.00 0.39
C GLY A 231 11.14 -9.43 0.40
N VAL A 232 11.73 -9.86 -0.72
CA VAL A 232 12.34 -11.19 -0.89
C VAL A 232 13.86 -11.05 -0.91
N SER A 233 14.59 -11.95 -0.27
CA SER A 233 16.06 -11.96 -0.28
C SER A 233 16.61 -12.29 -1.68
N ARG A 234 17.82 -11.82 -1.97
CA ARG A 234 18.50 -12.03 -3.24
C ARG A 234 18.60 -13.51 -3.66
N ASP A 235 18.86 -14.39 -2.71
CA ASP A 235 18.95 -15.83 -2.94
C ASP A 235 17.57 -16.53 -2.96
N GLY A 236 16.51 -15.79 -2.71
CA GLY A 236 15.13 -16.28 -2.72
C GLY A 236 14.76 -17.18 -1.56
N LYS A 237 15.60 -17.29 -0.52
CA LYS A 237 15.35 -18.20 0.62
C LYS A 237 14.53 -17.57 1.72
N TYR A 238 14.59 -16.26 1.87
CA TYR A 238 13.92 -15.53 2.93
C TYR A 238 12.94 -14.51 2.35
N LEU A 239 11.87 -14.31 3.10
CA LEU A 239 10.91 -13.26 2.88
C LEU A 239 10.78 -12.47 4.17
N MET A 240 10.85 -11.16 4.09
CA MET A 240 10.60 -10.28 5.23
C MET A 240 9.29 -9.54 5.04
N ALA A 241 8.48 -9.50 6.08
CA ALA A 241 7.22 -8.77 6.10
C ALA A 241 7.11 -7.90 7.35
N GLY A 242 6.59 -6.71 7.18
CA GLY A 242 6.32 -5.79 8.27
C GLY A 242 4.83 -5.65 8.55
N SER A 243 4.50 -5.20 9.74
CA SER A 243 3.15 -4.90 10.17
C SER A 243 3.12 -3.59 10.95
N PHE A 244 1.97 -2.91 10.89
CA PHE A 244 1.69 -1.73 11.69
C PHE A 244 1.00 -2.12 12.99
N VAL A 245 0.20 -3.18 12.94
CA VAL A 245 -0.49 -3.73 14.11
C VAL A 245 -0.24 -5.24 14.15
N PRO A 246 0.50 -5.73 15.15
CA PRO A 246 1.40 -4.96 16.02
C PRO A 246 2.56 -4.33 15.24
N HIS A 247 3.28 -3.39 15.87
CA HIS A 247 4.50 -2.80 15.30
C HIS A 247 5.62 -3.85 15.28
N ASN A 248 5.62 -4.72 14.28
CA ASN A 248 6.61 -5.78 14.15
C ASN A 248 7.02 -6.01 12.70
N ALA A 249 8.10 -6.74 12.55
CA ALA A 249 8.48 -7.38 11.31
C ALA A 249 8.86 -8.83 11.57
N VAL A 250 8.73 -9.68 10.56
CA VAL A 250 9.05 -11.11 10.63
C VAL A 250 9.86 -11.53 9.41
N ILE A 251 10.88 -12.37 9.64
CA ILE A 251 11.54 -13.13 8.59
C ILE A 251 10.88 -14.50 8.51
N LEU A 252 10.47 -14.88 7.31
CA LEU A 252 9.88 -16.15 6.97
C LEU A 252 10.86 -16.92 6.07
N ASP A 253 10.82 -18.23 6.14
CA ASP A 253 11.32 -19.10 5.08
C ASP A 253 10.44 -18.87 3.83
N ALA A 254 11.03 -18.49 2.72
CA ALA A 254 10.28 -18.11 1.51
C ALA A 254 9.62 -19.31 0.82
N ASP A 255 10.09 -20.53 1.07
CA ASP A 255 9.50 -21.73 0.49
C ASP A 255 8.31 -22.24 1.30
N THR A 256 8.46 -22.35 2.61
CA THR A 256 7.45 -22.92 3.51
C THR A 256 6.50 -21.87 4.09
N LEU A 257 6.87 -20.60 4.08
CA LEU A 257 6.27 -19.47 4.79
C LEU A 257 6.30 -19.65 6.33
N GLU A 258 7.14 -20.53 6.87
CA GLU A 258 7.30 -20.67 8.31
C GLU A 258 8.02 -19.45 8.90
N PRO A 259 7.52 -18.87 10.01
CA PRO A 259 8.18 -17.75 10.67
C PRO A 259 9.45 -18.20 11.39
N LEU A 260 10.54 -17.50 11.11
CA LEU A 260 11.87 -17.80 11.66
C LEU A 260 12.26 -16.84 12.79
N LYS A 261 12.03 -15.55 12.61
CA LYS A 261 12.40 -14.51 13.58
C LYS A 261 11.47 -13.32 13.49
N THR A 262 11.05 -12.81 14.63
CA THR A 262 10.30 -11.54 14.74
C THR A 262 11.15 -10.43 15.32
N PHE A 263 10.82 -9.19 14.97
CA PHE A 263 11.46 -7.98 15.45
C PHE A 263 10.37 -7.03 15.93
N GLU A 264 10.47 -6.57 17.16
CA GLU A 264 9.67 -5.43 17.64
C GLU A 264 10.23 -4.15 17.03
N LEU A 265 9.38 -3.39 16.32
CA LEU A 265 9.78 -2.16 15.67
C LEU A 265 9.62 -1.00 16.63
N GLU A 266 10.71 -0.63 17.27
CA GLU A 266 10.78 0.48 18.19
C GLU A 266 12.13 1.19 18.10
N GLY A 267 12.18 2.45 18.46
CA GLY A 267 13.42 3.21 18.46
C GLY A 267 13.26 4.58 19.09
N ILE A 268 14.36 5.31 19.10
CA ILE A 268 14.36 6.72 19.46
C ILE A 268 14.20 7.51 18.16
N ASP A 269 13.18 8.36 18.10
CA ASP A 269 12.95 9.24 16.97
C ASP A 269 13.97 10.40 16.90
N PRO A 270 14.02 11.18 15.82
CA PRO A 270 14.96 12.31 15.71
C PRO A 270 14.79 13.39 16.80
N ASP A 271 13.64 13.47 17.45
CA ASP A 271 13.37 14.38 18.58
C ASP A 271 13.84 13.81 19.94
N GLY A 272 14.38 12.59 19.95
CA GLY A 272 14.88 11.92 21.15
C GLY A 272 13.82 11.18 21.98
N LYS A 273 12.64 10.94 21.41
CA LYS A 273 11.54 10.24 22.07
C LYS A 273 11.52 8.75 21.71
N GLN A 274 11.35 7.89 22.71
CA GLN A 274 11.10 6.46 22.48
C GLN A 274 9.72 6.27 21.86
N VAL A 275 9.66 5.59 20.70
CA VAL A 275 8.42 5.33 19.96
C VAL A 275 8.38 3.90 19.46
N SER A 276 7.18 3.33 19.38
CA SER A 276 6.89 2.18 18.51
C SER A 276 6.75 2.68 17.08
N SER A 277 7.11 1.86 16.11
CA SER A 277 7.18 2.31 14.73
C SER A 277 6.46 1.36 13.76
N ASP A 278 5.72 1.97 12.86
CA ASP A 278 5.25 1.28 11.67
C ASP A 278 6.41 0.88 10.77
N SER A 279 6.23 -0.19 10.02
CA SER A 279 7.18 -0.61 9.01
C SER A 279 6.87 0.08 7.68
N GLY A 280 7.72 0.97 7.25
CA GLY A 280 7.69 1.46 5.87
C GLY A 280 8.21 0.40 4.88
N MET A 281 8.99 0.85 3.92
CA MET A 281 9.63 0.00 2.92
C MET A 281 10.44 -1.14 3.53
N ILE A 282 10.33 -2.32 2.92
CA ILE A 282 11.21 -3.47 3.13
C ILE A 282 11.79 -3.89 1.79
N ILE A 283 13.10 -3.94 1.68
CA ILE A 283 13.80 -4.31 0.45
C ILE A 283 14.85 -5.38 0.74
N GLY A 284 14.83 -6.48 -0.03
CA GLY A 284 15.98 -7.37 -0.19
C GLY A 284 16.98 -6.71 -1.13
N THR A 285 18.27 -6.72 -0.77
CA THR A 285 19.28 -6.04 -1.56
C THR A 285 19.98 -7.00 -2.52
N PRO A 286 20.44 -6.52 -3.70
CA PRO A 286 21.01 -7.39 -4.71
C PRO A 286 22.46 -7.81 -4.48
N PHE A 287 23.20 -7.12 -3.60
CA PHE A 287 24.63 -7.37 -3.41
C PHE A 287 24.97 -8.18 -2.18
N ASP A 288 24.26 -7.93 -1.11
CA ASP A 288 24.52 -8.54 0.17
C ASP A 288 23.29 -9.32 0.63
N ASP A 289 23.51 -10.37 1.40
CA ASP A 289 22.42 -11.12 2.01
C ASP A 289 21.90 -10.34 3.22
N ILE A 290 21.16 -9.26 2.92
CA ILE A 290 20.56 -8.35 3.90
C ILE A 290 19.16 -7.95 3.49
N PHE A 291 18.36 -7.57 4.49
CA PHE A 291 17.18 -6.72 4.30
C PHE A 291 17.46 -5.30 4.82
N ALA A 292 16.91 -4.32 4.14
CA ALA A 292 16.75 -2.97 4.66
C ALA A 292 15.27 -2.73 4.97
N ILE A 293 14.97 -2.22 6.17
CA ILE A 293 13.62 -1.86 6.60
C ILE A 293 13.60 -0.43 7.13
N ALA A 294 12.63 0.35 6.67
CA ALA A 294 12.34 1.67 7.22
C ALA A 294 11.44 1.55 8.45
N LEU A 295 11.79 2.25 9.52
CA LEU A 295 10.95 2.47 10.69
C LEU A 295 10.37 3.88 10.58
N GLU A 296 9.08 3.97 10.21
CA GLU A 296 8.46 5.24 9.85
C GLU A 296 8.53 6.27 10.97
N ASN A 297 8.01 5.92 12.14
CA ASN A 297 7.87 6.84 13.27
C ASN A 297 9.20 7.04 14.00
N ALA A 298 10.07 6.02 14.01
CA ALA A 298 11.39 6.13 14.65
C ALA A 298 12.42 6.86 13.78
N GLY A 299 12.13 7.13 12.51
CA GLY A 299 13.06 7.82 11.62
C GLY A 299 14.37 7.08 11.39
N GLN A 300 14.32 5.74 11.40
CA GLN A 300 15.48 4.86 11.31
C GLN A 300 15.38 3.93 10.12
N VAL A 301 16.53 3.52 9.61
CA VAL A 301 16.64 2.37 8.71
C VAL A 301 17.42 1.27 9.41
N TRP A 302 16.81 0.10 9.52
CA TRP A 302 17.51 -1.08 10.02
C TRP A 302 18.02 -1.90 8.86
N VAL A 303 19.28 -2.33 8.95
CA VAL A 303 19.91 -3.28 8.05
C VAL A 303 20.05 -4.59 8.80
N ILE A 304 19.39 -5.63 8.32
CA ILE A 304 19.33 -6.96 8.94
C ILE A 304 20.16 -7.92 8.08
N ASP A 305 21.21 -8.48 8.65
CA ASP A 305 22.04 -9.48 7.98
C ASP A 305 21.34 -10.85 7.97
N LEU A 306 21.32 -11.52 6.83
CA LEU A 306 20.75 -12.85 6.64
C LEU A 306 21.78 -13.94 7.00
N LYS A 307 22.18 -13.96 8.25
CA LYS A 307 23.08 -14.94 8.84
C LYS A 307 22.54 -15.35 10.21
N ASP A 308 23.28 -16.20 10.93
CA ASP A 308 22.86 -16.70 12.23
C ASP A 308 22.31 -15.59 13.13
N ASP A 309 21.13 -15.82 13.68
CA ASP A 309 20.37 -14.93 14.57
C ASP A 309 19.94 -13.56 13.98
N PHE A 310 20.14 -13.32 12.68
CA PHE A 310 19.69 -12.12 11.96
C PHE A 310 20.08 -10.81 12.68
N PRO A 311 21.37 -10.49 12.84
CA PRO A 311 21.80 -9.30 13.56
C PRO A 311 21.39 -8.02 12.84
N VAL A 312 21.01 -7.00 13.65
CA VAL A 312 20.49 -5.73 13.18
C VAL A 312 21.52 -4.61 13.37
N THR A 313 21.79 -3.87 12.30
CA THR A 313 22.46 -2.56 12.38
C THR A 313 21.41 -1.45 12.21
N ARG A 314 21.35 -0.52 13.15
CA ARG A 314 20.40 0.60 13.13
C ARG A 314 21.10 1.85 12.61
N ILE A 315 20.54 2.44 11.55
CA ILE A 315 20.96 3.74 11.01
C ILE A 315 19.93 4.75 11.53
N THR A 316 20.35 5.60 12.45
CA THR A 316 19.47 6.55 13.13
C THR A 316 19.53 7.93 12.49
N ASP A 317 18.62 8.82 12.86
CA ASP A 317 18.57 10.21 12.39
C ASP A 317 18.47 10.32 10.85
N VAL A 318 17.72 9.42 10.24
CA VAL A 318 17.52 9.43 8.79
C VAL A 318 16.56 10.55 8.38
N GLY A 319 15.49 10.73 9.12
CA GLY A 319 14.49 11.80 8.93
C GLY A 319 13.24 11.52 9.75
N HIS A 320 12.29 12.46 9.73
CA HIS A 320 10.99 12.29 10.37
C HIS A 320 10.01 11.61 9.41
N HIS A 321 9.24 10.65 9.91
CA HIS A 321 8.22 9.93 9.17
C HIS A 321 8.76 9.37 7.84
N LEU A 322 9.60 8.34 7.96
CA LEU A 322 10.12 7.62 6.79
C LEU A 322 9.01 6.77 6.16
N HIS A 323 9.05 6.58 4.86
CA HIS A 323 8.06 5.72 4.22
C HIS A 323 8.69 4.86 3.13
N ASP A 324 8.61 5.27 1.88
CA ASP A 324 9.07 4.49 0.75
C ASP A 324 10.53 4.77 0.39
N ALA A 325 11.12 3.81 -0.28
CA ALA A 325 12.46 3.94 -0.79
C ALA A 325 12.64 3.15 -2.09
N PHE A 326 13.71 3.47 -2.81
CA PHE A 326 14.19 2.69 -3.93
C PHE A 326 15.71 2.50 -3.86
N LEU A 327 16.18 1.45 -4.50
CA LEU A 327 17.61 1.22 -4.69
C LEU A 327 18.11 1.98 -5.90
N THR A 328 19.29 2.59 -5.77
CA THR A 328 19.96 3.12 -6.93
C THR A 328 20.36 1.98 -7.86
N HIS A 329 20.69 2.38 -9.08
CA HIS A 329 21.38 1.51 -10.03
C HIS A 329 22.58 0.81 -9.37
N GLY A 330 22.63 -0.50 -9.48
CA GLY A 330 23.62 -1.28 -8.76
C GLY A 330 23.25 -1.59 -7.29
N GLY A 331 22.09 -1.12 -6.79
CA GLY A 331 21.47 -1.54 -5.50
C GLY A 331 22.28 -1.27 -4.24
N ARG A 332 23.36 -0.50 -4.33
CA ARG A 332 24.24 -0.23 -3.19
C ARG A 332 23.73 0.91 -2.29
N LYS A 333 23.04 1.86 -2.88
CA LYS A 333 22.53 3.02 -2.16
C LYS A 333 21.01 2.95 -2.11
N LEU A 334 20.47 3.22 -0.94
CA LEU A 334 19.04 3.34 -0.69
C LEU A 334 18.66 4.81 -0.68
N MET A 335 17.66 5.18 -1.47
CA MET A 335 17.07 6.50 -1.50
C MET A 335 15.74 6.42 -0.76
N ILE A 336 15.63 7.01 0.42
CA ILE A 336 14.46 6.90 1.30
C ILE A 336 13.82 8.27 1.56
N ALA A 337 12.49 8.32 1.41
CA ALA A 337 11.70 9.52 1.64
C ALA A 337 11.46 9.77 3.14
N SER A 338 11.60 11.03 3.53
CA SER A 338 11.16 11.56 4.82
C SER A 338 10.03 12.57 4.57
N TYR A 339 8.83 12.22 4.96
CA TYR A 339 7.62 12.99 4.65
C TYR A 339 7.63 14.37 5.26
N ASP A 340 7.95 14.45 6.55
CA ASP A 340 7.83 15.69 7.31
C ASP A 340 9.00 16.64 7.05
N ASP A 341 10.15 16.12 6.61
CA ASP A 341 11.33 16.93 6.32
C ASP A 341 11.41 17.41 4.87
N SER A 342 10.56 16.91 3.96
CA SER A 342 10.64 17.19 2.52
C SER A 342 12.02 16.88 1.92
N ILE A 343 12.62 15.77 2.35
CA ILE A 343 13.92 15.30 1.85
C ILE A 343 13.84 13.83 1.42
N VAL A 344 14.86 13.44 0.64
CA VAL A 344 15.20 12.04 0.40
C VAL A 344 16.61 11.80 0.93
N ALA A 345 16.75 10.88 1.88
CA ALA A 345 18.05 10.51 2.42
C ALA A 345 18.69 9.40 1.56
N ALA A 346 19.94 9.60 1.19
CA ALA A 346 20.76 8.59 0.53
C ALA A 346 21.59 7.83 1.57
N ILE A 347 21.45 6.52 1.59
CA ILE A 347 22.14 5.62 2.54
C ILE A 347 23.03 4.66 1.78
N ASP A 348 24.30 4.54 2.16
CA ASP A 348 25.18 3.45 1.71
C ASP A 348 24.87 2.21 2.55
N LEU A 349 24.29 1.19 1.93
CA LEU A 349 23.91 -0.05 2.61
C LEU A 349 25.09 -0.93 2.99
N LYS A 350 26.22 -0.85 2.26
CA LYS A 350 27.43 -1.58 2.61
C LYS A 350 28.14 -0.96 3.82
N ASP A 351 28.33 0.35 3.77
CA ASP A 351 28.98 1.10 4.84
C ASP A 351 28.00 1.43 5.99
N ARG A 352 26.69 1.16 5.81
CA ARG A 352 25.61 1.35 6.78
C ARG A 352 25.56 2.76 7.36
N LYS A 353 25.63 3.76 6.49
CA LYS A 353 25.66 5.16 6.88
C LYS A 353 24.90 6.06 5.91
N ILE A 354 24.41 7.17 6.42
CA ILE A 354 23.82 8.24 5.60
C ILE A 354 24.96 8.89 4.80
N ILE A 355 24.76 8.97 3.47
CA ILE A 355 25.68 9.66 2.56
C ILE A 355 25.31 11.14 2.51
N LYS A 356 24.03 11.44 2.25
CA LYS A 356 23.50 12.79 2.04
C LYS A 356 21.99 12.82 2.24
N LYS A 357 21.47 13.95 2.70
CA LYS A 357 20.05 14.27 2.67
C LYS A 357 19.84 15.26 1.52
N LEU A 358 18.98 14.90 0.57
CA LEU A 358 18.72 15.69 -0.64
C LEU A 358 17.35 16.35 -0.55
N GLU A 359 17.26 17.58 -1.00
CA GLU A 359 15.99 18.29 -1.11
C GLU A 359 15.04 17.54 -2.06
N ALA A 360 13.78 17.46 -1.67
CA ALA A 360 12.68 16.87 -2.43
C ALA A 360 11.50 17.86 -2.44
N GLY A 361 10.43 17.50 -3.12
CA GLY A 361 9.16 18.20 -2.96
C GLY A 361 8.51 17.87 -1.62
N CYS A 362 7.42 18.54 -1.34
CA CYS A 362 6.66 18.37 -0.11
C CYS A 362 6.02 17.00 -0.02
N VAL A 363 6.13 16.34 1.13
CA VAL A 363 5.68 14.96 1.36
C VAL A 363 6.21 14.02 0.27
N PRO A 364 7.54 13.84 0.16
CA PRO A 364 8.11 13.02 -0.90
C PRO A 364 7.65 11.58 -0.77
N HIS A 365 7.21 11.00 -1.89
CA HIS A 365 6.85 9.60 -2.00
C HIS A 365 7.64 9.01 -3.16
N VAL A 366 8.55 8.11 -2.87
CA VAL A 366 9.45 7.56 -3.89
C VAL A 366 9.12 6.10 -4.22
N GLY A 367 7.89 5.71 -3.93
CA GLY A 367 7.38 4.35 -4.11
C GLY A 367 7.60 3.82 -5.52
N GLY A 368 8.11 2.61 -5.60
CA GLY A 368 8.46 2.00 -6.88
C GLY A 368 9.63 2.67 -7.60
N GLY A 369 10.32 3.62 -6.97
CA GLY A 369 11.31 4.57 -7.45
C GLY A 369 11.98 4.25 -8.77
N SER A 370 12.25 5.28 -9.56
CA SER A 370 12.81 5.11 -10.88
C SER A 370 14.21 5.70 -10.95
N ALA A 371 15.20 4.82 -11.11
CA ALA A 371 16.54 5.20 -11.51
C ALA A 371 16.77 4.78 -12.97
N VAL A 372 17.30 5.66 -13.80
CA VAL A 372 17.57 5.39 -15.21
C VAL A 372 18.84 6.10 -15.66
N VAL A 373 19.62 5.45 -16.50
CA VAL A 373 20.81 6.07 -17.11
C VAL A 373 20.37 6.94 -18.29
N VAL A 374 20.73 8.22 -18.23
CA VAL A 374 20.47 9.21 -19.28
C VAL A 374 21.76 9.99 -19.57
N ASP A 375 22.22 9.94 -20.81
CA ASP A 375 23.44 10.62 -21.26
C ASP A 375 24.65 10.33 -20.35
N GLY A 376 24.80 9.08 -19.91
CA GLY A 376 25.92 8.62 -19.06
C GLY A 376 25.81 9.03 -17.58
N ARG A 377 24.67 9.56 -17.13
CA ARG A 377 24.39 9.90 -15.72
C ARG A 377 23.25 9.04 -15.20
N THR A 378 23.34 8.57 -13.99
CA THR A 378 22.23 7.88 -13.32
C THR A 378 21.30 8.91 -12.71
N LEU A 379 20.12 9.10 -13.30
CA LEU A 379 19.09 9.99 -12.78
C LEU A 379 18.06 9.20 -11.95
N GLY A 380 17.73 9.72 -10.77
CA GLY A 380 16.62 9.27 -9.93
C GLY A 380 15.45 10.24 -10.04
N PHE A 381 14.25 9.70 -10.08
CA PHE A 381 13.01 10.46 -10.12
C PHE A 381 12.18 10.13 -8.87
N GLY A 382 11.82 11.14 -8.11
CA GLY A 382 11.00 11.02 -6.91
C GLY A 382 9.74 11.85 -7.01
N THR A 383 8.64 11.22 -6.67
CA THR A 383 7.29 11.78 -6.62
C THR A 383 7.01 12.43 -5.27
N ASN A 384 5.91 13.17 -5.16
CA ASN A 384 5.54 13.90 -3.95
C ASN A 384 4.03 13.95 -3.82
N PHE A 385 3.49 13.50 -2.68
CA PHE A 385 2.05 13.52 -2.41
C PHE A 385 1.47 14.91 -2.19
N GLY A 386 2.29 15.83 -1.70
CA GLY A 386 1.83 17.06 -1.09
C GLY A 386 1.10 17.99 -2.04
N ASP A 387 -0.08 18.43 -1.60
CA ASP A 387 -0.79 19.60 -2.13
C ASP A 387 -0.16 20.86 -1.54
N CYS A 388 1.10 21.09 -1.91
CA CYS A 388 1.88 22.26 -1.52
C CYS A 388 1.82 23.32 -2.62
N ASP A 389 2.29 24.52 -2.32
CA ASP A 389 2.33 25.65 -3.28
C ASP A 389 3.00 25.29 -4.62
N LYS A 390 3.81 24.23 -4.63
CA LYS A 390 4.48 23.70 -5.82
C LYS A 390 4.43 22.17 -5.81
N THR A 391 3.72 21.59 -6.75
CA THR A 391 3.77 20.16 -7.05
C THR A 391 4.87 19.88 -8.06
N VAL A 392 5.80 19.02 -7.70
CA VAL A 392 7.00 18.75 -8.52
C VAL A 392 7.34 17.26 -8.51
N VAL A 393 8.04 16.82 -9.55
CA VAL A 393 8.84 15.59 -9.52
C VAL A 393 10.28 16.01 -9.33
N SER A 394 10.92 15.50 -8.28
CA SER A 394 12.32 15.80 -7.99
C SER A 394 13.23 14.89 -8.79
N VAL A 395 14.24 15.45 -9.43
CA VAL A 395 15.23 14.71 -10.21
C VAL A 395 16.61 14.89 -9.61
N TRP A 396 17.28 13.79 -9.32
CA TRP A 396 18.60 13.75 -8.71
C TRP A 396 19.62 13.09 -9.63
N ASP A 397 20.85 13.60 -9.65
CA ASP A 397 22.03 12.87 -10.12
C ASP A 397 22.48 11.93 -8.99
N LEU A 398 22.23 10.63 -9.15
CA LEU A 398 22.51 9.62 -8.13
C LEU A 398 23.99 9.25 -8.02
N ASP A 399 24.80 9.61 -9.00
CA ASP A 399 26.24 9.42 -8.96
C ASP A 399 26.91 10.49 -8.10
N LYS A 400 26.46 11.75 -8.28
CA LYS A 400 26.96 12.92 -7.55
C LYS A 400 26.21 13.21 -6.25
N MET A 401 25.03 12.63 -6.07
CA MET A 401 24.10 12.94 -4.98
C MET A 401 23.72 14.43 -4.95
N GLU A 402 23.18 14.93 -6.06
CA GLU A 402 22.80 16.33 -6.22
C GLU A 402 21.42 16.46 -6.86
N VAL A 403 20.69 17.52 -6.49
CA VAL A 403 19.44 17.88 -7.14
C VAL A 403 19.76 18.42 -8.54
N VAL A 404 19.16 17.83 -9.56
CA VAL A 404 19.30 18.27 -10.96
C VAL A 404 18.19 19.26 -11.32
N LYS A 405 16.95 18.89 -11.02
CA LYS A 405 15.76 19.69 -11.36
C LYS A 405 14.58 19.30 -10.49
N GLN A 406 13.71 20.26 -10.24
CA GLN A 406 12.36 20.01 -9.78
C GLN A 406 11.40 20.30 -10.92
N VAL A 407 10.79 19.26 -11.49
CA VAL A 407 9.92 19.34 -12.67
C VAL A 407 8.51 19.65 -12.21
N PRO A 408 7.93 20.81 -12.59
CA PRO A 408 6.55 21.14 -12.22
C PRO A 408 5.57 20.16 -12.87
N VAL A 409 4.62 19.67 -12.08
CA VAL A 409 3.55 18.73 -12.50
C VAL A 409 2.17 19.26 -12.08
N ALA A 410 1.12 18.67 -12.64
CA ALA A 410 -0.23 19.20 -12.50
C ALA A 410 -0.90 18.95 -11.13
N GLY A 411 -0.31 18.14 -10.28
CA GLY A 411 -0.83 17.78 -8.95
C GLY A 411 0.19 16.99 -8.15
N GLY A 412 -0.18 16.49 -6.97
CA GLY A 412 0.62 15.47 -6.27
C GLY A 412 0.85 14.27 -7.17
N THR A 413 1.86 13.48 -6.87
CA THR A 413 2.24 12.29 -7.63
C THR A 413 2.64 11.19 -6.65
N GLU A 414 2.29 9.94 -6.96
CA GLU A 414 2.59 8.81 -6.08
C GLU A 414 3.73 7.95 -6.63
N SER A 415 3.63 7.54 -7.88
CA SER A 415 4.55 6.55 -8.44
C SER A 415 5.16 7.02 -9.76
N PRO A 416 6.51 7.07 -9.86
CA PRO A 416 7.19 7.30 -11.11
C PRO A 416 7.49 5.95 -11.78
N ALA A 417 7.40 5.88 -13.09
CA ALA A 417 7.92 4.78 -13.88
C ALA A 417 8.91 5.29 -14.91
N ALA A 418 10.12 4.72 -14.93
CA ALA A 418 11.13 4.98 -15.95
C ALA A 418 11.70 3.66 -16.48
N HIS A 419 12.13 3.67 -17.73
CA HIS A 419 12.81 2.52 -18.34
C HIS A 419 13.89 3.01 -19.31
N ALA A 420 15.00 2.27 -19.42
CA ALA A 420 16.11 2.63 -20.30
C ALA A 420 15.64 2.79 -21.76
N ASN A 421 14.83 1.86 -22.23
CA ASN A 421 14.34 1.82 -23.62
C ASN A 421 13.12 2.74 -23.90
N ALA A 422 12.52 3.34 -22.86
CA ALA A 422 11.40 4.25 -23.02
C ALA A 422 11.88 5.70 -23.02
N PRO A 423 11.31 6.59 -23.86
CA PRO A 423 11.74 7.98 -23.91
C PRO A 423 11.27 8.84 -22.72
N TYR A 424 10.27 8.37 -21.99
CA TYR A 424 9.58 9.15 -20.97
C TYR A 424 9.67 8.52 -19.58
N VAL A 425 9.61 9.38 -18.57
CA VAL A 425 9.24 9.01 -17.20
C VAL A 425 7.75 9.31 -17.05
N ALA A 426 6.97 8.29 -16.72
CA ALA A 426 5.54 8.44 -16.49
C ALA A 426 5.28 8.67 -15.00
N VAL A 427 4.39 9.60 -14.67
CA VAL A 427 3.94 9.86 -13.30
C VAL A 427 2.41 9.98 -13.27
N ASP A 428 1.78 9.41 -12.26
CA ASP A 428 0.36 9.60 -11.99
C ASP A 428 0.11 10.97 -11.35
N ILE A 429 -1.11 11.48 -11.46
CA ILE A 429 -1.49 12.76 -10.88
C ILE A 429 -2.53 12.56 -9.80
N ILE A 430 -2.17 12.90 -8.56
CA ILE A 430 -3.09 12.97 -7.45
C ILE A 430 -3.69 14.38 -7.38
N SER A 431 -4.98 14.49 -7.48
CA SER A 431 -5.69 15.78 -7.47
C SER A 431 -7.12 15.61 -6.99
N LYS A 432 -7.73 16.71 -6.55
CA LYS A 432 -9.15 16.78 -6.15
C LYS A 432 -10.11 17.08 -7.31
N ASP A 433 -9.64 16.94 -8.53
CA ASP A 433 -10.43 17.19 -9.73
C ASP A 433 -10.13 16.19 -10.83
N ARG A 434 -10.59 16.46 -12.04
CA ARG A 434 -10.40 15.55 -13.19
C ARG A 434 -8.95 15.26 -13.54
N ARG A 435 -7.97 16.04 -13.04
CA ARG A 435 -6.54 15.78 -13.23
C ARG A 435 -6.11 14.44 -12.61
N ALA A 436 -6.81 13.96 -11.56
CA ALA A 436 -6.60 12.63 -10.99
C ALA A 436 -6.78 11.47 -11.99
N ARG A 437 -7.39 11.74 -13.15
CA ARG A 437 -7.55 10.77 -14.24
C ARG A 437 -6.39 10.77 -15.23
N THR A 438 -5.34 11.49 -14.93
CA THR A 438 -4.26 11.70 -15.90
C THR A 438 -2.93 11.17 -15.38
N ILE A 439 -2.09 10.77 -16.33
CA ILE A 439 -0.65 10.64 -16.14
C ILE A 439 0.04 11.75 -16.91
N GLN A 440 1.21 12.17 -16.41
CA GLN A 440 2.11 13.06 -17.15
C GLN A 440 3.37 12.33 -17.55
N LEU A 441 3.83 12.62 -18.76
CA LEU A 441 5.04 12.07 -19.37
C LEU A 441 6.11 13.14 -19.35
N ILE A 442 7.20 12.87 -18.66
CA ILE A 442 8.39 13.72 -18.56
C ILE A 442 9.43 13.16 -19.54
N ASP A 443 9.87 13.96 -20.49
CA ASP A 443 10.99 13.58 -21.36
C ASP A 443 12.26 13.46 -20.51
N LYS A 444 12.92 12.30 -20.55
CA LYS A 444 14.05 11.98 -19.66
C LYS A 444 15.33 12.76 -19.99
N HIS A 445 15.45 13.37 -21.19
CA HIS A 445 16.60 14.18 -21.59
C HIS A 445 16.40 15.66 -21.29
N THR A 446 15.23 16.21 -21.62
CA THR A 446 14.92 17.64 -21.39
C THR A 446 14.43 17.90 -19.96
N LEU A 447 13.94 16.88 -19.28
CA LEU A 447 13.30 16.95 -17.97
C LEU A 447 12.12 17.94 -17.96
N GLU A 448 11.27 17.84 -18.97
CA GLU A 448 10.06 18.63 -19.12
C GLU A 448 8.84 17.75 -19.35
N VAL A 449 7.69 18.16 -18.83
CA VAL A 449 6.41 17.50 -19.13
C VAL A 449 6.06 17.75 -20.58
N VAL A 450 6.04 16.71 -21.38
CA VAL A 450 5.75 16.78 -22.83
C VAL A 450 4.35 16.34 -23.20
N LYS A 451 3.68 15.57 -22.34
CA LYS A 451 2.35 15.04 -22.61
C LYS A 451 1.59 14.78 -21.32
N THR A 452 0.27 14.99 -21.39
CA THR A 452 -0.70 14.53 -20.38
C THR A 452 -1.70 13.60 -21.06
N LEU A 453 -1.94 12.41 -20.49
CA LEU A 453 -2.88 11.42 -21.00
C LEU A 453 -3.99 11.20 -19.99
N ASP A 454 -5.25 11.29 -20.42
CA ASP A 454 -6.43 10.87 -19.63
C ASP A 454 -6.59 9.35 -19.80
N VAL A 455 -6.51 8.60 -18.71
CA VAL A 455 -6.59 7.13 -18.70
C VAL A 455 -8.02 6.60 -18.51
N GLY A 456 -8.99 7.48 -18.35
CA GLY A 456 -10.41 7.08 -18.25
C GLY A 456 -10.92 6.87 -16.82
N GLY A 457 -10.06 6.63 -15.86
CA GLY A 457 -10.35 6.46 -14.43
C GLY A 457 -9.31 7.16 -13.57
N HIS A 458 -9.32 6.97 -12.27
CA HIS A 458 -8.29 7.49 -11.38
C HIS A 458 -6.94 6.86 -11.75
N ALA A 459 -6.03 7.65 -12.31
CA ALA A 459 -4.72 7.18 -12.75
C ALA A 459 -3.88 6.77 -11.54
N TYR A 460 -3.28 5.60 -11.59
CA TYR A 460 -2.52 5.08 -10.47
C TYR A 460 -1.43 4.12 -10.95
N PHE A 461 -0.25 4.24 -10.34
CA PHE A 461 0.86 3.31 -10.44
C PHE A 461 1.23 2.92 -11.89
N PRO A 462 1.81 3.82 -12.69
CA PRO A 462 2.32 3.48 -14.02
C PRO A 462 3.48 2.48 -13.90
N GLU A 463 3.59 1.55 -14.85
CA GLU A 463 4.67 0.56 -14.89
C GLU A 463 5.00 0.17 -16.33
N TYR A 464 6.29 0.03 -16.64
CA TYR A 464 6.74 -0.44 -17.94
C TYR A 464 6.81 -1.98 -18.01
N SER A 465 6.57 -2.53 -19.22
CA SER A 465 6.95 -3.92 -19.51
C SER A 465 8.47 -4.11 -19.35
N ALA A 466 8.92 -5.35 -19.14
CA ALA A 466 10.33 -5.65 -18.92
C ALA A 466 11.26 -5.15 -20.04
N ASP A 467 10.76 -5.10 -21.29
CA ASP A 467 11.50 -4.57 -22.45
C ASP A 467 11.30 -3.07 -22.72
N GLY A 468 10.49 -2.40 -21.90
CA GLY A 468 10.20 -0.97 -22.01
C GLY A 468 9.34 -0.55 -23.19
N LYS A 469 8.72 -1.50 -23.92
CA LYS A 469 7.91 -1.20 -25.11
C LYS A 469 6.50 -0.75 -24.80
N PHE A 470 5.98 -1.15 -23.65
CA PHE A 470 4.60 -0.85 -23.25
C PHE A 470 4.57 -0.21 -21.87
N LEU A 471 3.71 0.79 -21.73
CA LEU A 471 3.39 1.46 -20.48
C LEU A 471 2.00 1.01 -20.02
N TYR A 472 1.94 0.36 -18.88
CA TYR A 472 0.72 -0.05 -18.19
C TYR A 472 0.35 1.01 -17.17
N VAL A 473 -0.92 1.40 -17.14
CA VAL A 473 -1.44 2.36 -16.17
C VAL A 473 -2.73 1.83 -15.60
N SER A 474 -2.81 1.76 -14.30
CA SER A 474 -4.04 1.45 -13.60
C SER A 474 -5.02 2.61 -13.73
N ALA A 475 -6.27 2.34 -14.11
CA ALA A 475 -7.37 3.30 -13.99
C ALA A 475 -7.95 3.32 -12.56
N GLY A 476 -7.17 2.88 -11.62
CA GLY A 476 -7.21 3.09 -10.19
C GLY A 476 -8.38 2.54 -9.41
N TYR A 477 -8.45 2.99 -8.19
CA TYR A 477 -9.37 2.53 -7.15
C TYR A 477 -10.87 2.69 -7.46
N SER A 478 -11.23 3.57 -8.38
CA SER A 478 -12.60 3.80 -8.85
C SER A 478 -12.79 3.42 -10.31
N GLY A 479 -11.74 2.92 -10.96
CA GLY A 479 -11.77 2.43 -12.33
C GLY A 479 -11.81 0.92 -12.37
N ASP A 480 -12.11 0.39 -13.55
CA ASP A 480 -12.29 -1.03 -13.79
C ASP A 480 -11.38 -1.54 -14.92
N GLU A 481 -10.28 -0.86 -15.20
CA GLU A 481 -9.37 -1.26 -16.27
C GLU A 481 -7.90 -0.92 -15.99
N VAL A 482 -7.01 -1.71 -16.57
CA VAL A 482 -5.62 -1.33 -16.82
C VAL A 482 -5.52 -0.93 -18.29
N VAL A 483 -5.01 0.28 -18.53
CA VAL A 483 -4.81 0.80 -19.89
C VAL A 483 -3.36 0.58 -20.28
N VAL A 484 -3.13 0.13 -21.52
CA VAL A 484 -1.79 -0.12 -22.06
C VAL A 484 -1.50 0.81 -23.21
N TYR A 485 -0.38 1.48 -23.15
CA TYR A 485 0.11 2.37 -24.20
C TYR A 485 1.41 1.83 -24.81
N ASP A 486 1.60 2.03 -26.11
CA ASP A 486 2.92 1.94 -26.72
C ASP A 486 3.81 3.03 -26.09
N ALA A 487 4.96 2.65 -25.55
CA ALA A 487 5.79 3.53 -24.75
C ALA A 487 6.44 4.68 -25.55
N THR A 488 6.52 4.55 -26.87
CA THR A 488 7.15 5.55 -27.77
C THR A 488 6.10 6.47 -28.39
N THR A 489 5.07 5.88 -28.98
CA THR A 489 4.03 6.62 -29.71
C THR A 489 2.93 7.17 -28.81
N LEU A 490 2.80 6.60 -27.60
CA LEU A 490 1.75 6.89 -26.63
C LEU A 490 0.34 6.58 -27.16
N ALA A 491 0.24 5.71 -28.17
CA ALA A 491 -1.02 5.18 -28.64
C ALA A 491 -1.56 4.14 -27.66
N LYS A 492 -2.84 4.21 -27.33
CA LYS A 492 -3.51 3.16 -26.55
C LYS A 492 -3.56 1.88 -27.40
N VAL A 493 -2.95 0.80 -26.93
CA VAL A 493 -2.87 -0.48 -27.63
C VAL A 493 -3.79 -1.54 -27.04
N ALA A 494 -4.09 -1.46 -25.75
CA ALA A 494 -4.99 -2.40 -25.07
C ALA A 494 -5.71 -1.77 -23.88
N SER A 495 -6.77 -2.45 -23.45
CA SER A 495 -7.52 -2.17 -22.23
C SER A 495 -7.92 -3.53 -21.63
N ILE A 496 -7.62 -3.72 -20.35
CA ILE A 496 -7.83 -4.98 -19.65
C ILE A 496 -8.75 -4.70 -18.47
N ASN A 497 -9.97 -5.24 -18.54
CA ASN A 497 -10.99 -5.01 -17.52
C ASN A 497 -10.66 -5.80 -16.24
N MET A 498 -10.65 -5.10 -15.10
CA MET A 498 -10.57 -5.70 -13.77
C MET A 498 -11.03 -4.71 -12.71
N GLU A 499 -11.62 -5.21 -11.62
CA GLU A 499 -12.14 -4.34 -10.55
C GLU A 499 -11.01 -3.71 -9.73
N SER A 500 -11.01 -2.38 -9.67
CA SER A 500 -10.09 -1.57 -8.85
C SER A 500 -8.62 -2.03 -8.94
N PRO A 501 -8.01 -2.03 -10.15
CA PRO A 501 -6.58 -2.27 -10.25
C PRO A 501 -5.82 -1.17 -9.49
N ALA A 502 -4.84 -1.52 -8.65
CA ALA A 502 -4.13 -0.56 -7.81
C ALA A 502 -2.62 -0.65 -7.99
N GLY A 503 -1.93 -1.65 -7.78
CA GLY A 503 -0.50 -1.76 -8.02
C GLY A 503 -0.20 -2.58 -9.26
N ILE A 504 0.79 -2.18 -10.06
CA ILE A 504 1.26 -2.89 -11.24
C ILE A 504 2.73 -3.27 -11.03
N PHE A 505 3.06 -4.54 -11.13
CA PHE A 505 4.37 -5.08 -10.79
C PHE A 505 4.89 -5.93 -11.95
N SER A 506 5.86 -5.41 -12.69
CA SER A 506 6.54 -6.15 -13.75
C SER A 506 7.49 -7.18 -13.15
N HIS A 507 7.28 -8.45 -13.46
CA HIS A 507 8.13 -9.55 -12.98
C HIS A 507 9.60 -9.33 -13.35
N GLY A 508 9.88 -9.05 -14.60
CA GLY A 508 11.24 -8.80 -15.06
C GLY A 508 11.87 -7.63 -14.31
N ARG A 509 11.18 -6.48 -14.22
CA ARG A 509 11.69 -5.28 -13.58
C ARG A 509 11.98 -5.48 -12.09
N VAL A 510 11.01 -5.97 -11.32
CA VAL A 510 11.16 -6.20 -9.87
C VAL A 510 12.30 -7.19 -9.59
N ARG A 511 12.32 -8.30 -10.31
CA ARG A 511 13.33 -9.34 -10.13
C ARG A 511 14.75 -8.86 -10.45
N TYR A 512 14.93 -8.06 -11.49
CA TYR A 512 16.23 -7.52 -11.86
C TYR A 512 16.69 -6.41 -10.92
N MET A 513 15.79 -5.54 -10.47
CA MET A 513 16.12 -4.55 -9.43
C MET A 513 16.65 -5.22 -8.16
N THR A 514 16.05 -6.31 -7.73
CA THR A 514 16.51 -7.10 -6.57
C THR A 514 17.87 -7.76 -6.82
N ARG A 515 18.28 -7.97 -8.07
CA ARG A 515 19.61 -8.47 -8.45
C ARG A 515 20.65 -7.38 -8.65
N GLY A 516 20.27 -6.12 -8.54
CA GLY A 516 21.14 -4.97 -8.81
C GLY A 516 21.54 -4.79 -10.26
N LEU A 517 20.80 -5.44 -11.16
CA LEU A 517 21.02 -5.23 -12.58
C LEU A 517 20.39 -3.92 -13.03
N SER A 518 21.11 -3.23 -13.87
CA SER A 518 20.61 -2.06 -14.58
C SER A 518 19.59 -2.46 -15.64
N PRO A 519 18.72 -1.55 -16.07
CA PRO A 519 17.92 -1.75 -17.27
C PRO A 519 18.75 -2.13 -18.50
N ASP A 520 19.97 -1.62 -18.63
CA ASP A 520 20.86 -1.95 -19.74
C ASP A 520 21.46 -3.35 -19.60
N GLU A 521 21.82 -3.75 -18.39
CA GLU A 521 22.27 -5.11 -18.08
C GLU A 521 21.13 -6.13 -18.20
N MET A 522 19.88 -5.73 -17.96
CA MET A 522 18.69 -6.56 -18.23
C MET A 522 18.54 -6.88 -19.72
N ASN A 523 18.82 -5.92 -20.59
CA ASN A 523 18.74 -6.09 -22.04
C ASN A 523 19.89 -6.94 -22.61
N GLY A 524 21.04 -7.02 -21.92
CA GLY A 524 22.20 -7.83 -22.30
C GLY A 524 22.25 -9.22 -21.68
N ALA A 525 21.37 -9.51 -20.72
CA ALA A 525 21.32 -10.79 -20.00
C ALA A 525 20.31 -11.81 -20.60
N GLN A 526 19.82 -11.57 -21.81
CA GLN A 526 18.96 -12.48 -22.58
C GLN A 526 19.77 -13.49 -23.40
#